data_ef061d01deb2240d5750fa54bb0fa1c4
#
_entry.id   ef061d01deb2240d5750fa54bb0fa1c4
#
_cell.length_a   1.000
_cell.length_b   1.000
_cell.length_c   1.000
_cell.angle_alpha   90.00
_cell.angle_beta   90.00
_cell.angle_gamma   90.00
#
_symmetry.space_group_name_H-M   'P 1'
#
loop_
_entity.id
_entity.type
_entity.pdbx_description
1 polymer ?
#
loop_
_entity_poly.entity_id
_entity_poly.type
_entity_poly.pdbx_seq_one_letter_code
_entity_poly.pdbx_strand_id
1 'polypeptide(L)'
;TNNFPEFTGLICPAPCESACVLDINDDAVTIEQIELAIVTRGFEEGWIVPNPPEARTGRTVGVIGSGPAGLAVAAELNRHGHSVTVYERDEGPGGLLRFGVPDAKLEKWIIDRRVNLLSEEGIAFRYGMDVGKDVSAAELRERHDAVVVAIGSRVHRDLPVPGRELAGVHFAMEYLYQRNRFVAREEGRPAPEPEERISAAGRRVVVVGGGDTGMDCISNALREGASDVLLLDVYPPLPGDGRPSGTPWPLPPKRTPSTYALDEGGERRFGTQITAILGEDGRVTAVEGRQVEGSSSRDLHAVPGSEFTEPADLVLIAIGFSHPEHEGPVQDLGVRLDARGNVKAPVYATDEMGVFACGDARVGQSLVVTAIAEGRRCARVVDRFLGGSGETRNVTASALFAFEDGDPHSLRHQAETARTVTVGDAFWSGPREER
;
A
#
# COMPACT_ATOMS: atom_id res chain seq x y z
N THR A 1 -1.42 -11.27 -15.10
CA THR A 1 -1.61 -9.82 -14.97
C THR A 1 -1.21 -9.28 -13.62
N ASN A 2 -1.33 -10.04 -12.53
CA ASN A 2 -0.86 -9.72 -11.19
C ASN A 2 0.52 -10.35 -10.96
N ASN A 3 1.52 -9.54 -10.55
CA ASN A 3 2.88 -10.06 -10.32
C ASN A 3 2.98 -10.84 -9.01
N PHE A 4 2.17 -10.49 -8.01
CA PHE A 4 2.29 -10.99 -6.65
C PHE A 4 0.92 -11.35 -6.07
N PRO A 5 0.23 -12.36 -6.63
CA PRO A 5 -1.11 -12.75 -6.16
C PRO A 5 -1.10 -13.26 -4.72
N GLU A 6 0.03 -13.78 -4.22
CA GLU A 6 0.20 -14.14 -2.81
C GLU A 6 0.18 -12.95 -1.86
N PHE A 7 0.55 -11.75 -2.32
CA PHE A 7 0.43 -10.53 -1.50
C PHE A 7 -0.99 -9.99 -1.56
N THR A 8 -1.52 -9.80 -2.79
CA THR A 8 -2.87 -9.26 -2.97
C THR A 8 -3.93 -10.17 -2.40
N GLY A 9 -3.78 -11.49 -2.52
CA GLY A 9 -4.73 -12.47 -1.99
C GLY A 9 -4.79 -12.55 -0.46
N LEU A 10 -3.89 -11.87 0.26
CA LEU A 10 -3.88 -11.81 1.72
C LEU A 10 -4.27 -10.44 2.29
N ILE A 11 -4.07 -9.36 1.52
CA ILE A 11 -4.19 -8.00 2.08
C ILE A 11 -4.92 -7.01 1.16
N CYS A 12 -5.33 -7.40 -0.04
CA CYS A 12 -6.08 -6.50 -0.91
C CYS A 12 -7.56 -6.45 -0.47
N PRO A 13 -8.21 -5.29 -0.40
CA PRO A 13 -9.65 -5.22 -0.13
C PRO A 13 -10.51 -5.64 -1.33
N ALA A 14 -9.93 -6.29 -2.33
CA ALA A 14 -10.56 -6.89 -3.51
C ALA A 14 -11.64 -6.02 -4.20
N PRO A 15 -11.32 -4.78 -4.63
CA PRO A 15 -12.29 -3.93 -5.32
C PRO A 15 -12.81 -4.53 -6.63
N CYS A 16 -12.10 -5.51 -7.19
CA CYS A 16 -12.50 -6.28 -8.36
C CYS A 16 -13.74 -7.17 -8.09
N GLU A 17 -13.91 -7.66 -6.86
CA GLU A 17 -15.08 -8.46 -6.48
C GLU A 17 -16.34 -7.59 -6.45
N SER A 18 -16.28 -6.43 -5.83
CA SER A 18 -17.41 -5.48 -5.84
C SER A 18 -17.72 -4.89 -7.23
N ALA A 19 -16.79 -5.03 -8.19
CA ALA A 19 -16.99 -4.67 -9.60
C ALA A 19 -17.36 -5.88 -10.46
N CYS A 20 -17.47 -7.07 -9.90
CA CYS A 20 -17.88 -8.28 -10.60
C CYS A 20 -19.31 -8.13 -11.15
N VAL A 21 -19.54 -8.62 -12.35
CA VAL A 21 -20.88 -8.58 -12.97
C VAL A 21 -21.89 -9.38 -12.15
N LEU A 22 -21.46 -10.47 -11.50
CA LEU A 22 -22.34 -11.25 -10.62
C LEU A 22 -22.80 -10.46 -9.40
N ASP A 23 -22.01 -9.52 -8.86
CA ASP A 23 -22.37 -8.66 -7.71
C ASP A 23 -23.62 -7.76 -7.98
N ILE A 24 -24.17 -7.80 -9.21
CA ILE A 24 -25.39 -7.08 -9.55
C ILE A 24 -26.63 -7.81 -9.03
N ASN A 25 -26.63 -9.14 -9.04
CA ASN A 25 -27.81 -9.97 -8.77
C ASN A 25 -27.51 -11.28 -8.02
N ASP A 26 -26.26 -11.54 -7.69
CA ASP A 26 -25.79 -12.71 -6.95
C ASP A 26 -24.50 -12.37 -6.19
N ASP A 27 -23.91 -13.33 -5.47
CA ASP A 27 -22.62 -13.16 -4.84
C ASP A 27 -21.50 -12.99 -5.88
N ALA A 28 -20.60 -12.06 -5.64
CA ALA A 28 -19.44 -11.85 -6.50
C ALA A 28 -18.55 -13.09 -6.56
N VAL A 29 -17.84 -13.27 -7.68
CA VAL A 29 -16.76 -14.27 -7.74
C VAL A 29 -15.69 -13.90 -6.72
N THR A 30 -15.28 -14.86 -5.89
CA THR A 30 -14.21 -14.71 -4.87
C THR A 30 -12.83 -14.66 -5.54
N ILE A 31 -12.57 -13.59 -6.30
CA ILE A 31 -11.39 -13.45 -7.18
C ILE A 31 -10.11 -13.52 -6.37
N GLU A 32 -10.08 -12.80 -5.25
CA GLU A 32 -8.93 -12.74 -4.34
C GLU A 32 -8.54 -14.15 -3.85
N GLN A 33 -9.52 -14.89 -3.34
CA GLN A 33 -9.29 -16.24 -2.81
C GLN A 33 -8.89 -17.24 -3.90
N ILE A 34 -9.44 -17.10 -5.10
CA ILE A 34 -9.07 -17.92 -6.25
C ILE A 34 -7.63 -17.65 -6.67
N GLU A 35 -7.22 -16.37 -6.77
CA GLU A 35 -5.83 -15.99 -7.09
C GLU A 35 -4.85 -16.51 -6.03
N LEU A 36 -5.22 -16.40 -4.74
CA LEU A 36 -4.42 -16.92 -3.64
C LEU A 36 -4.28 -18.44 -3.71
N ALA A 37 -5.37 -19.15 -3.93
CA ALA A 37 -5.35 -20.62 -4.05
C ALA A 37 -4.48 -21.08 -5.22
N ILE A 38 -4.57 -20.43 -6.38
CA ILE A 38 -3.76 -20.75 -7.56
C ILE A 38 -2.27 -20.53 -7.28
N VAL A 39 -1.89 -19.39 -6.70
CA VAL A 39 -0.47 -19.09 -6.45
C VAL A 39 0.10 -19.98 -5.34
N THR A 40 -0.66 -20.26 -4.30
CA THR A 40 -0.26 -21.17 -3.22
C THR A 40 0.03 -22.56 -3.78
N ARG A 41 -0.92 -23.11 -4.53
CA ARG A 41 -0.76 -24.39 -5.20
C ARG A 41 0.41 -24.39 -6.18
N GLY A 42 0.59 -23.32 -6.93
CA GLY A 42 1.68 -23.16 -7.89
C GLY A 42 3.07 -23.26 -7.24
N PHE A 43 3.23 -22.72 -6.03
CA PHE A 43 4.46 -22.88 -5.26
C PHE A 43 4.61 -24.28 -4.67
N GLU A 44 3.54 -24.83 -4.09
CA GLU A 44 3.55 -26.19 -3.49
C GLU A 44 3.91 -27.28 -4.50
N GLU A 45 3.38 -27.19 -5.70
CA GLU A 45 3.62 -28.16 -6.78
C GLU A 45 4.90 -27.85 -7.59
N GLY A 46 5.62 -26.77 -7.27
CA GLY A 46 6.83 -26.37 -7.99
C GLY A 46 6.58 -25.88 -9.42
N TRP A 47 5.39 -25.38 -9.72
CA TRP A 47 5.10 -24.78 -11.03
C TRP A 47 5.67 -23.36 -11.14
N ILE A 48 5.80 -22.67 -10.00
CA ILE A 48 6.41 -21.34 -9.92
C ILE A 48 7.89 -21.53 -9.58
N VAL A 49 8.72 -21.40 -10.60
CA VAL A 49 10.17 -21.50 -10.52
C VAL A 49 10.81 -20.23 -11.10
N PRO A 50 12.08 -19.94 -10.78
CA PRO A 50 12.80 -18.84 -11.38
C PRO A 50 12.79 -18.92 -12.91
N ASN A 51 12.43 -17.82 -13.56
CA ASN A 51 12.38 -17.71 -15.01
C ASN A 51 13.22 -16.50 -15.48
N PRO A 52 14.55 -16.61 -15.46
CA PRO A 52 15.43 -15.54 -15.91
C PRO A 52 15.22 -15.24 -17.38
N PRO A 53 15.47 -14.02 -17.85
CA PRO A 53 15.34 -13.67 -19.26
C PRO A 53 16.33 -14.45 -20.11
N GLU A 54 15.92 -14.88 -21.29
CA GLU A 54 16.75 -15.64 -22.24
C GLU A 54 18.01 -14.85 -22.69
N ALA A 55 17.90 -13.54 -22.77
CA ALA A 55 19.00 -12.66 -23.14
C ALA A 55 18.97 -11.34 -22.37
N ARG A 56 20.13 -10.80 -22.07
CA ARG A 56 20.28 -9.47 -21.46
C ARG A 56 20.44 -8.40 -22.55
N THR A 57 19.78 -7.26 -22.33
CA THR A 57 19.82 -6.10 -23.23
C THR A 57 21.13 -5.31 -23.13
N GLY A 58 21.91 -5.53 -22.07
CA GLY A 58 23.06 -4.71 -21.70
C GLY A 58 22.70 -3.39 -21.02
N ARG A 59 21.41 -3.10 -20.85
CA ARG A 59 20.93 -1.91 -20.14
C ARG A 59 20.76 -2.18 -18.65
N THR A 60 21.02 -1.15 -17.83
CA THR A 60 20.98 -1.22 -16.38
C THR A 60 19.93 -0.27 -15.81
N VAL A 61 19.18 -0.72 -14.80
CA VAL A 61 18.17 0.10 -14.13
C VAL A 61 18.36 0.04 -12.60
N GLY A 62 18.41 1.23 -11.96
CA GLY A 62 18.35 1.38 -10.52
C GLY A 62 16.90 1.64 -10.08
N VAL A 63 16.39 0.85 -9.14
CA VAL A 63 15.06 1.05 -8.53
C VAL A 63 15.26 1.45 -7.08
N ILE A 64 14.73 2.59 -6.66
CA ILE A 64 14.80 3.09 -5.29
C ILE A 64 13.52 2.72 -4.56
N GLY A 65 13.62 1.79 -3.60
CA GLY A 65 12.53 1.24 -2.83
C GLY A 65 12.08 -0.14 -3.31
N SER A 66 11.89 -1.07 -2.37
CA SER A 66 11.48 -2.46 -2.58
C SER A 66 10.03 -2.73 -2.18
N GLY A 67 9.21 -1.69 -2.04
CA GLY A 67 7.76 -1.85 -1.85
C GLY A 67 7.06 -2.49 -3.06
N PRO A 68 5.74 -2.72 -3.03
CA PRO A 68 5.01 -3.40 -4.10
C PRO A 68 5.25 -2.82 -5.49
N ALA A 69 5.31 -1.49 -5.62
CA ALA A 69 5.60 -0.82 -6.89
C ALA A 69 7.03 -1.08 -7.37
N GLY A 70 8.02 -0.96 -6.47
CA GLY A 70 9.42 -1.22 -6.78
C GLY A 70 9.69 -2.67 -7.18
N LEU A 71 9.11 -3.64 -6.46
CA LEU A 71 9.20 -5.04 -6.83
C LEU A 71 8.55 -5.33 -8.19
N ALA A 72 7.39 -4.70 -8.47
CA ALA A 72 6.69 -4.91 -9.73
C ALA A 72 7.47 -4.34 -10.92
N VAL A 73 8.02 -3.11 -10.80
CA VAL A 73 8.83 -2.53 -11.88
C VAL A 73 10.11 -3.33 -12.08
N ALA A 74 10.76 -3.79 -11.00
CA ALA A 74 11.97 -4.61 -11.09
C ALA A 74 11.71 -5.93 -11.80
N ALA A 75 10.64 -6.64 -11.42
CA ALA A 75 10.26 -7.91 -12.04
C ALA A 75 9.97 -7.76 -13.55
N GLU A 76 9.20 -6.73 -13.95
CA GLU A 76 8.88 -6.51 -15.36
C GLU A 76 10.12 -6.13 -16.17
N LEU A 77 10.98 -5.22 -15.69
CA LEU A 77 12.20 -4.81 -16.39
C LEU A 77 13.22 -5.95 -16.50
N ASN A 78 13.36 -6.76 -15.45
CA ASN A 78 14.19 -7.95 -15.50
C ASN A 78 13.68 -8.94 -16.58
N ARG A 79 12.36 -9.16 -16.64
CA ARG A 79 11.73 -10.03 -17.67
C ARG A 79 11.98 -9.52 -19.11
N HIS A 80 12.10 -8.20 -19.28
CA HIS A 80 12.50 -7.59 -20.58
C HIS A 80 13.99 -7.71 -20.87
N GLY A 81 14.78 -8.28 -19.94
CA GLY A 81 16.20 -8.52 -20.12
C GLY A 81 17.12 -7.41 -19.60
N HIS A 82 16.58 -6.38 -18.94
CA HIS A 82 17.41 -5.35 -18.31
C HIS A 82 18.05 -5.88 -17.04
N SER A 83 19.26 -5.38 -16.71
CA SER A 83 19.90 -5.66 -15.43
C SER A 83 19.38 -4.70 -14.37
N VAL A 84 18.67 -5.22 -13.37
CA VAL A 84 17.99 -4.41 -12.35
C VAL A 84 18.67 -4.53 -11.00
N THR A 85 18.92 -3.38 -10.36
CA THR A 85 19.35 -3.30 -8.95
C THR A 85 18.31 -2.52 -8.16
N VAL A 86 17.79 -3.14 -7.10
CA VAL A 86 16.86 -2.52 -6.15
C VAL A 86 17.63 -2.05 -4.93
N TYR A 87 17.52 -0.77 -4.60
CA TYR A 87 18.09 -0.14 -3.40
C TYR A 87 16.99 0.06 -2.37
N GLU A 88 17.16 -0.54 -1.20
CA GLU A 88 16.20 -0.48 -0.10
C GLU A 88 16.90 0.05 1.15
N ARG A 89 16.34 1.08 1.77
CA ARG A 89 16.89 1.70 2.96
C ARG A 89 16.74 0.87 4.23
N ASP A 90 15.64 0.10 4.30
CA ASP A 90 15.37 -0.79 5.43
C ASP A 90 16.22 -2.09 5.32
N GLU A 91 16.31 -2.84 6.39
CA GLU A 91 17.09 -4.07 6.49
C GLU A 91 16.55 -5.26 5.67
N GLY A 92 15.38 -5.11 5.05
CA GLY A 92 14.76 -6.15 4.25
C GLY A 92 13.79 -5.63 3.20
N PRO A 93 13.40 -6.47 2.23
CA PRO A 93 12.52 -6.08 1.14
C PRO A 93 11.06 -6.04 1.53
N GLY A 94 10.25 -5.31 0.75
CA GLY A 94 8.80 -5.34 0.84
C GLY A 94 8.16 -4.03 1.29
N GLY A 95 8.94 -3.06 1.80
CA GLY A 95 8.41 -1.79 2.29
C GLY A 95 7.29 -2.00 3.32
N LEU A 96 6.12 -1.38 3.14
CA LEU A 96 5.00 -1.51 4.08
C LEU A 96 4.39 -2.92 4.16
N LEU A 97 4.60 -3.79 3.18
CA LEU A 97 4.23 -5.21 3.31
C LEU A 97 4.98 -5.88 4.46
N ARG A 98 6.27 -5.54 4.62
CA ARG A 98 7.11 -6.11 5.67
C ARG A 98 6.97 -5.36 6.98
N PHE A 99 7.05 -4.04 6.93
CA PHE A 99 7.21 -3.21 8.13
C PHE A 99 5.90 -2.58 8.63
N GLY A 100 4.85 -2.53 7.79
CA GLY A 100 3.54 -1.96 8.13
C GLY A 100 2.52 -3.03 8.47
N VAL A 101 2.30 -3.97 7.56
CA VAL A 101 1.31 -5.04 7.70
C VAL A 101 1.74 -6.02 8.80
N PRO A 102 0.85 -6.40 9.75
CA PRO A 102 1.16 -7.41 10.76
C PRO A 102 1.40 -8.81 10.16
N ASP A 103 2.24 -9.62 10.80
CA ASP A 103 2.46 -11.02 10.41
C ASP A 103 1.17 -11.84 10.40
N ALA A 104 0.22 -11.52 11.26
CA ALA A 104 -1.11 -12.15 11.29
C ALA A 104 -1.91 -12.02 9.98
N LYS A 105 -1.62 -10.97 9.18
CA LYS A 105 -2.21 -10.78 7.83
C LYS A 105 -1.29 -11.30 6.73
N LEU A 106 0.01 -11.07 6.87
CA LEU A 106 1.01 -11.42 5.87
C LEU A 106 2.30 -11.85 6.55
N GLU A 107 2.51 -13.16 6.64
CA GLU A 107 3.74 -13.75 7.15
C GLU A 107 4.91 -13.38 6.25
N LYS A 108 6.03 -12.92 6.84
CA LYS A 108 7.13 -12.31 6.08
C LYS A 108 7.92 -13.30 5.22
N TRP A 109 7.86 -14.61 5.55
CA TRP A 109 8.45 -15.65 4.70
C TRP A 109 7.84 -15.69 3.28
N ILE A 110 6.57 -15.25 3.13
CA ILE A 110 5.91 -15.16 1.82
C ILE A 110 6.60 -14.10 0.96
N ILE A 111 6.97 -12.96 1.57
CA ILE A 111 7.75 -11.91 0.90
C ILE A 111 9.14 -12.45 0.55
N ASP A 112 9.80 -13.11 1.50
CA ASP A 112 11.15 -13.65 1.32
C ASP A 112 11.17 -14.69 0.19
N ARG A 113 10.19 -15.60 0.14
CA ARG A 113 10.04 -16.57 -0.95
C ARG A 113 9.97 -15.88 -2.32
N ARG A 114 9.14 -14.85 -2.46
CA ARG A 114 9.02 -14.11 -3.73
C ARG A 114 10.30 -13.38 -4.10
N VAL A 115 10.92 -12.72 -3.15
CA VAL A 115 12.15 -11.94 -3.40
C VAL A 115 13.33 -12.86 -3.72
N ASN A 116 13.42 -14.03 -3.07
CA ASN A 116 14.43 -15.05 -3.42
C ASN A 116 14.25 -15.52 -4.86
N LEU A 117 13.02 -15.80 -5.29
CA LEU A 117 12.73 -16.16 -6.68
C LEU A 117 13.17 -15.07 -7.65
N LEU A 118 12.86 -13.78 -7.35
CA LEU A 118 13.29 -12.65 -8.17
C LEU A 118 14.82 -12.48 -8.18
N SER A 119 15.49 -12.80 -7.08
CA SER A 119 16.96 -12.79 -7.00
C SER A 119 17.58 -13.91 -7.87
N GLU A 120 16.99 -15.09 -7.87
CA GLU A 120 17.39 -16.21 -8.72
C GLU A 120 17.13 -15.92 -10.22
N GLU A 121 16.15 -15.07 -10.54
CA GLU A 121 15.94 -14.53 -11.88
C GLU A 121 16.98 -13.47 -12.29
N GLY A 122 17.82 -13.03 -11.35
CA GLY A 122 18.95 -12.12 -11.59
C GLY A 122 18.71 -10.66 -11.23
N ILE A 123 17.71 -10.34 -10.41
CA ILE A 123 17.55 -9.01 -9.82
C ILE A 123 18.50 -8.90 -8.61
N ALA A 124 19.30 -7.83 -8.57
CA ALA A 124 20.15 -7.55 -7.43
C ALA A 124 19.41 -6.70 -6.39
N PHE A 125 19.46 -7.10 -5.11
CA PHE A 125 18.91 -6.34 -4.00
C PHE A 125 20.04 -5.80 -3.11
N ARG A 126 19.92 -4.53 -2.69
CA ARG A 126 20.83 -3.84 -1.79
C ARG A 126 20.03 -3.30 -0.62
N TYR A 127 20.07 -3.99 0.51
CA TYR A 127 19.38 -3.59 1.75
C TYR A 127 20.26 -2.71 2.62
N GLY A 128 19.65 -1.89 3.49
CA GLY A 128 20.35 -0.93 4.33
C GLY A 128 21.04 0.16 3.51
N MET A 129 20.56 0.47 2.31
CA MET A 129 21.14 1.43 1.38
C MET A 129 20.18 2.61 1.17
N ASP A 130 20.31 3.62 2.00
CA ASP A 130 19.51 4.85 1.91
C ASP A 130 20.10 5.78 0.82
N VAL A 131 19.37 5.89 -0.27
CA VAL A 131 19.78 6.77 -1.39
C VAL A 131 19.65 8.22 -0.96
N GLY A 132 20.74 8.97 -1.09
CA GLY A 132 20.92 10.31 -0.56
C GLY A 132 21.81 10.35 0.69
N LYS A 133 22.06 9.19 1.33
CA LYS A 133 22.98 9.07 2.47
C LYS A 133 24.12 8.08 2.19
N ASP A 134 23.78 6.81 1.92
CA ASP A 134 24.77 5.73 1.73
C ASP A 134 25.25 5.63 0.28
N VAL A 135 24.40 6.02 -0.66
CA VAL A 135 24.72 6.15 -2.08
C VAL A 135 24.08 7.41 -2.62
N SER A 136 24.85 8.23 -3.33
CA SER A 136 24.33 9.48 -3.89
C SER A 136 23.45 9.25 -5.12
N ALA A 137 22.50 10.15 -5.35
CA ALA A 137 21.68 10.15 -6.58
C ALA A 137 22.55 10.29 -7.84
N ALA A 138 23.66 11.03 -7.77
CA ALA A 138 24.62 11.17 -8.88
C ALA A 138 25.26 9.82 -9.21
N GLU A 139 25.75 9.08 -8.22
CA GLU A 139 26.31 7.73 -8.43
C GLU A 139 25.29 6.77 -9.03
N LEU A 140 24.02 6.85 -8.64
CA LEU A 140 22.98 6.02 -9.25
C LEU A 140 22.82 6.34 -10.75
N ARG A 141 22.79 7.63 -11.11
CA ARG A 141 22.68 8.08 -12.50
C ARG A 141 23.90 7.72 -13.34
N GLU A 142 25.09 7.63 -12.76
CA GLU A 142 26.30 7.18 -13.44
C GLU A 142 26.31 5.66 -13.66
N ARG A 143 25.76 4.90 -12.72
CA ARG A 143 25.78 3.43 -12.75
C ARG A 143 24.65 2.83 -13.57
N HIS A 144 23.56 3.57 -13.78
CA HIS A 144 22.34 3.06 -14.41
C HIS A 144 21.90 3.92 -15.60
N ASP A 145 21.47 3.26 -16.67
CA ASP A 145 20.88 3.91 -17.84
C ASP A 145 19.51 4.55 -17.52
N ALA A 146 18.82 4.05 -16.49
CA ALA A 146 17.57 4.62 -15.96
C ALA A 146 17.47 4.42 -14.43
N VAL A 147 16.79 5.36 -13.76
CA VAL A 147 16.50 5.31 -12.32
C VAL A 147 15.00 5.43 -12.10
N VAL A 148 14.43 4.57 -11.25
CA VAL A 148 13.00 4.59 -10.90
C VAL A 148 12.83 4.89 -9.43
N VAL A 149 12.09 5.96 -9.11
CA VAL A 149 11.71 6.36 -7.75
C VAL A 149 10.41 5.65 -7.36
N ALA A 150 10.51 4.68 -6.44
CA ALA A 150 9.40 3.85 -5.94
C ALA A 150 9.35 3.81 -4.41
N ILE A 151 9.67 4.95 -3.77
CA ILE A 151 9.87 5.10 -2.33
C ILE A 151 8.58 5.14 -1.49
N GLY A 152 7.42 5.08 -2.14
CA GLY A 152 6.12 5.17 -1.48
C GLY A 152 5.79 6.60 -1.03
N SER A 153 4.76 6.72 -0.18
CA SER A 153 4.33 7.97 0.46
C SER A 153 4.42 7.75 1.97
N ARG A 154 5.38 8.38 2.64
CA ARG A 154 5.74 8.05 4.03
C ARG A 154 5.70 9.22 5.00
N VAL A 155 5.48 10.44 4.52
CA VAL A 155 5.25 11.59 5.39
C VAL A 155 3.85 11.48 5.97
N HIS A 156 3.76 11.30 7.29
CA HIS A 156 2.49 11.15 7.99
C HIS A 156 1.66 12.43 7.93
N ARG A 157 0.35 12.26 7.88
CA ARG A 157 -0.55 13.33 8.29
C ARG A 157 -0.52 13.41 9.81
N ASP A 158 -0.41 14.62 10.32
CA ASP A 158 -0.36 14.83 11.76
C ASP A 158 -1.70 15.33 12.32
N LEU A 159 -1.84 15.21 13.64
CA LEU A 159 -2.97 15.68 14.43
C LEU A 159 -2.53 16.92 15.22
N PRO A 160 -2.71 18.14 14.67
CA PRO A 160 -2.20 19.36 15.28
C PRO A 160 -3.13 19.84 16.42
N VAL A 161 -3.14 19.12 17.52
CA VAL A 161 -3.90 19.42 18.74
C VAL A 161 -2.96 19.68 19.92
N PRO A 162 -3.36 20.45 20.92
CA PRO A 162 -2.59 20.60 22.15
C PRO A 162 -2.22 19.23 22.76
N GLY A 163 -1.00 19.08 23.23
CA GLY A 163 -0.47 17.85 23.83
C GLY A 163 0.03 16.80 22.83
N ARG A 164 0.10 17.14 21.53
CA ARG A 164 0.66 16.25 20.49
C ARG A 164 2.12 15.83 20.79
N GLU A 165 2.85 16.69 21.46
CA GLU A 165 4.27 16.51 21.82
C GLU A 165 4.50 15.64 23.06
N LEU A 166 3.47 15.19 23.76
CA LEU A 166 3.59 14.38 24.97
C LEU A 166 4.21 13.01 24.67
N ALA A 167 5.04 12.53 25.57
CA ALA A 167 5.55 11.16 25.52
C ALA A 167 4.39 10.16 25.59
N GLY A 168 4.43 9.14 24.75
CA GLY A 168 3.37 8.15 24.55
C GLY A 168 2.39 8.51 23.44
N VAL A 169 2.65 9.61 22.69
CA VAL A 169 1.90 9.96 21.48
C VAL A 169 2.80 9.72 20.26
N HIS A 170 2.45 8.71 19.46
CA HIS A 170 3.27 8.24 18.34
C HIS A 170 2.47 8.14 17.05
N PHE A 171 3.16 8.19 15.92
CA PHE A 171 2.54 7.74 14.67
C PHE A 171 2.36 6.22 14.68
N ALA A 172 1.26 5.76 14.13
CA ALA A 172 0.96 4.33 14.04
C ALA A 172 2.09 3.52 13.39
N MET A 173 2.75 4.07 12.37
CA MET A 173 3.83 3.38 11.70
C MET A 173 5.09 3.20 12.55
N GLU A 174 5.40 4.10 13.48
CA GLU A 174 6.50 3.92 14.43
C GLU A 174 6.26 2.68 15.30
N TYR A 175 5.03 2.53 15.79
CA TYR A 175 4.61 1.36 16.55
C TYR A 175 4.64 0.07 15.69
N LEU A 176 4.03 0.08 14.50
CA LEU A 176 3.95 -1.09 13.64
C LEU A 176 5.33 -1.56 13.13
N TYR A 177 6.24 -0.63 12.80
CA TYR A 177 7.61 -0.97 12.48
C TYR A 177 8.32 -1.69 13.61
N GLN A 178 8.21 -1.17 14.84
CA GLN A 178 8.80 -1.81 16.02
C GLN A 178 8.19 -3.19 16.29
N ARG A 179 6.87 -3.33 16.12
CA ARG A 179 6.18 -4.62 16.31
C ARG A 179 6.63 -5.67 15.28
N ASN A 180 6.70 -5.31 14.01
CA ASN A 180 7.18 -6.22 12.97
C ASN A 180 8.66 -6.61 13.17
N ARG A 181 9.50 -5.66 13.59
CA ARG A 181 10.90 -5.92 13.96
C ARG A 181 11.04 -6.79 15.21
N PHE A 182 10.15 -6.59 16.19
CA PHE A 182 10.10 -7.45 17.38
C PHE A 182 9.76 -8.89 16.99
N VAL A 183 8.71 -9.12 16.22
CA VAL A 183 8.32 -10.45 15.73
C VAL A 183 9.47 -11.07 14.92
N ALA A 184 10.12 -10.30 14.05
CA ALA A 184 11.27 -10.78 13.28
C ALA A 184 12.39 -11.33 14.19
N ARG A 185 12.71 -10.63 15.29
CA ARG A 185 13.74 -11.10 16.24
C ARG A 185 13.30 -12.37 17.00
N GLU A 186 12.04 -12.44 17.44
CA GLU A 186 11.49 -13.64 18.09
C GLU A 186 11.57 -14.88 17.17
N GLU A 187 11.47 -14.67 15.87
CA GLU A 187 11.64 -15.72 14.85
C GLU A 187 13.10 -15.95 14.43
N GLY A 188 14.05 -15.28 15.07
CA GLY A 188 15.48 -15.41 14.77
C GLY A 188 15.93 -14.68 13.49
N ARG A 189 15.10 -13.81 12.92
CA ARG A 189 15.46 -12.95 11.78
C ARG A 189 16.17 -11.68 12.27
N PRO A 190 17.22 -11.21 11.58
CA PRO A 190 17.90 -9.98 11.93
C PRO A 190 16.96 -8.77 11.83
N ALA A 191 16.86 -7.99 12.88
CA ALA A 191 16.18 -6.69 12.88
C ALA A 191 16.77 -5.79 13.97
N PRO A 192 16.89 -4.46 13.71
CA PRO A 192 17.43 -3.53 14.69
C PRO A 192 16.54 -3.41 15.91
N GLU A 193 17.16 -3.17 17.06
CA GLU A 193 16.42 -2.79 18.26
C GLU A 193 16.10 -1.29 18.25
N PRO A 194 14.93 -0.88 18.72
CA PRO A 194 14.60 0.53 18.84
C PRO A 194 15.35 1.16 20.01
N GLU A 195 15.71 2.43 19.87
CA GLU A 195 16.28 3.21 20.98
C GLU A 195 15.28 3.36 22.13
N GLU A 196 14.00 3.59 21.81
CA GLU A 196 12.89 3.64 22.75
C GLU A 196 11.78 2.66 22.30
N ARG A 197 11.35 1.83 23.25
CA ARG A 197 10.31 0.84 22.98
C ARG A 197 8.91 1.44 23.16
N ILE A 198 8.14 1.47 22.09
CA ILE A 198 6.70 1.71 22.14
C ILE A 198 6.03 0.38 22.45
N SER A 199 5.36 0.27 23.61
CA SER A 199 4.69 -0.95 24.05
C SER A 199 3.24 -0.67 24.44
N ALA A 200 2.32 -1.52 24.00
CA ALA A 200 0.91 -1.50 24.39
C ALA A 200 0.62 -2.36 25.62
N ALA A 201 1.57 -3.21 26.04
CA ALA A 201 1.35 -4.15 27.15
C ALA A 201 0.88 -3.47 28.43
N GLY A 202 -0.29 -3.88 28.93
CA GLY A 202 -0.92 -3.36 30.14
C GLY A 202 -1.42 -1.93 30.07
N ARG A 203 -1.40 -1.30 28.88
CA ARG A 203 -1.79 0.10 28.67
C ARG A 203 -3.19 0.23 28.08
N ARG A 204 -3.83 1.37 28.34
CA ARG A 204 -5.01 1.84 27.63
C ARG A 204 -4.54 2.54 26.37
N VAL A 205 -4.90 1.98 25.23
CA VAL A 205 -4.44 2.46 23.91
C VAL A 205 -5.58 3.17 23.20
N VAL A 206 -5.34 4.40 22.77
CA VAL A 206 -6.25 5.12 21.87
C VAL A 206 -5.64 5.18 20.47
N VAL A 207 -6.35 4.66 19.49
CA VAL A 207 -5.98 4.71 18.08
C VAL A 207 -6.82 5.77 17.38
N VAL A 208 -6.21 6.70 16.68
CA VAL A 208 -6.90 7.78 15.98
C VAL A 208 -6.87 7.51 14.48
N GLY A 209 -8.02 7.21 13.88
CA GLY A 209 -8.18 6.93 12.46
C GLY A 209 -8.61 5.50 12.14
N GLY A 210 -9.76 5.35 11.49
CA GLY A 210 -10.47 4.08 11.26
C GLY A 210 -10.10 3.33 9.98
N GLY A 211 -8.97 3.63 9.34
CA GLY A 211 -8.46 2.90 8.18
C GLY A 211 -7.71 1.61 8.55
N ASP A 212 -7.22 0.87 7.53
CA ASP A 212 -6.49 -0.40 7.72
C ASP A 212 -5.32 -0.29 8.70
N THR A 213 -4.56 0.80 8.65
CA THR A 213 -3.45 1.05 9.58
C THR A 213 -3.94 1.13 11.04
N GLY A 214 -5.10 1.76 11.28
CA GLY A 214 -5.70 1.82 12.61
C GLY A 214 -6.14 0.44 13.10
N MET A 215 -6.72 -0.38 12.21
CA MET A 215 -7.09 -1.76 12.50
C MET A 215 -5.86 -2.62 12.83
N ASP A 216 -4.77 -2.44 12.09
CA ASP A 216 -3.52 -3.14 12.36
C ASP A 216 -2.92 -2.75 13.73
N CYS A 217 -3.08 -1.48 14.14
CA CYS A 217 -2.71 -1.05 15.49
C CYS A 217 -3.55 -1.71 16.58
N ILE A 218 -4.89 -1.83 16.39
CA ILE A 218 -5.78 -2.51 17.35
C ILE A 218 -5.31 -3.94 17.56
N SER A 219 -5.19 -4.71 16.46
CA SER A 219 -4.80 -6.13 16.54
C SER A 219 -3.45 -6.30 17.22
N ASN A 220 -2.44 -5.49 16.86
CA ASN A 220 -1.13 -5.56 17.50
C ASN A 220 -1.18 -5.17 18.99
N ALA A 221 -1.95 -4.15 19.38
CA ALA A 221 -2.08 -3.72 20.75
C ALA A 221 -2.74 -4.80 21.62
N LEU A 222 -3.84 -5.41 21.14
CA LEU A 222 -4.51 -6.52 21.82
C LEU A 222 -3.58 -7.72 21.99
N ARG A 223 -2.88 -8.12 20.94
CA ARG A 223 -1.91 -9.23 20.95
C ARG A 223 -0.68 -8.96 21.82
N GLU A 224 -0.32 -7.70 22.02
CA GLU A 224 0.74 -7.30 22.96
C GLU A 224 0.25 -7.29 24.42
N GLY A 225 -1.07 -7.40 24.67
CA GLY A 225 -1.67 -7.42 25.97
C GLY A 225 -2.05 -6.03 26.50
N ALA A 226 -2.53 -5.16 25.64
CA ALA A 226 -3.16 -3.90 26.08
C ALA A 226 -4.31 -4.17 27.05
N SER A 227 -4.48 -3.34 28.07
CA SER A 227 -5.56 -3.46 29.02
C SER A 227 -6.91 -3.02 28.45
N ASP A 228 -6.87 -2.09 27.50
CA ASP A 228 -8.02 -1.59 26.75
C ASP A 228 -7.55 -0.97 25.42
N VAL A 229 -8.38 -1.06 24.37
CA VAL A 229 -8.09 -0.46 23.06
C VAL A 229 -9.33 0.23 22.53
N LEU A 230 -9.22 1.54 22.29
CA LEU A 230 -10.28 2.39 21.74
C LEU A 230 -9.84 3.00 20.41
N LEU A 231 -10.60 2.74 19.35
CA LEU A 231 -10.42 3.40 18.05
C LEU A 231 -11.40 4.58 17.91
N LEU A 232 -10.88 5.74 17.58
CA LEU A 232 -11.64 6.95 17.30
C LEU A 232 -11.58 7.29 15.81
N ASP A 233 -12.73 7.25 15.16
CA ASP A 233 -12.88 7.56 13.73
C ASP A 233 -13.71 8.84 13.57
N VAL A 234 -13.15 9.82 12.88
CA VAL A 234 -13.80 11.12 12.66
C VAL A 234 -14.99 11.01 11.70
N TYR A 235 -15.03 9.99 10.89
CA TYR A 235 -16.12 9.78 9.93
C TYR A 235 -17.27 8.99 10.56
N PRO A 236 -18.52 9.21 10.10
CA PRO A 236 -19.66 8.38 10.51
C PRO A 236 -19.48 6.94 9.99
N PRO A 237 -20.18 5.96 10.61
CA PRO A 237 -20.22 4.62 10.05
C PRO A 237 -20.79 4.64 8.64
N LEU A 238 -20.13 3.93 7.73
CA LEU A 238 -20.65 3.78 6.38
C LEU A 238 -21.79 2.75 6.40
N PRO A 239 -22.74 2.81 5.45
CA PRO A 239 -23.83 1.85 5.35
C PRO A 239 -23.31 0.40 5.35
N GLY A 240 -23.89 -0.48 6.17
CA GLY A 240 -23.46 -1.87 6.30
C GLY A 240 -23.77 -2.68 5.03
N ASP A 241 -25.03 -2.83 4.73
CA ASP A 241 -25.49 -3.65 3.61
C ASP A 241 -25.98 -2.81 2.44
N GLY A 242 -25.71 -3.32 1.24
CA GLY A 242 -26.13 -2.70 -0.01
C GLY A 242 -25.13 -1.69 -0.57
N ARG A 243 -25.40 -1.27 -1.80
CA ARG A 243 -24.56 -0.34 -2.55
C ARG A 243 -25.13 1.07 -2.39
N PRO A 244 -24.40 2.01 -1.79
CA PRO A 244 -24.86 3.39 -1.65
C PRO A 244 -25.16 4.02 -3.02
N SER A 245 -26.18 4.88 -3.12
CA SER A 245 -26.56 5.57 -4.35
C SER A 245 -25.44 6.41 -4.97
N GLY A 246 -24.49 6.87 -4.15
CA GLY A 246 -23.31 7.63 -4.59
C GLY A 246 -22.19 6.78 -5.20
N THR A 247 -22.27 5.45 -5.12
CA THR A 247 -21.30 4.51 -5.68
C THR A 247 -21.98 3.43 -6.53
N PRO A 248 -22.57 3.80 -7.70
CA PRO A 248 -23.20 2.82 -8.57
C PRO A 248 -22.18 1.81 -9.09
N TRP A 249 -22.62 0.59 -9.39
CA TRP A 249 -21.77 -0.39 -10.08
C TRP A 249 -21.18 0.21 -11.37
N PRO A 250 -19.91 -0.02 -11.73
CA PRO A 250 -18.93 -0.92 -11.11
C PRO A 250 -18.03 -0.27 -10.03
N LEU A 251 -18.36 0.91 -9.53
CA LEU A 251 -17.55 1.58 -8.52
C LEU A 251 -17.54 0.76 -7.23
N PRO A 252 -16.39 0.58 -6.54
CA PRO A 252 -16.35 -0.06 -5.24
C PRO A 252 -17.23 0.70 -4.25
N PRO A 253 -18.17 0.03 -3.55
CA PRO A 253 -18.97 0.71 -2.54
C PRO A 253 -18.08 1.15 -1.38
N LYS A 254 -18.31 2.37 -0.91
CA LYS A 254 -17.70 2.79 0.35
C LYS A 254 -18.38 2.02 1.48
N ARG A 255 -17.67 1.11 2.09
CA ARG A 255 -18.11 0.32 3.27
C ARG A 255 -17.16 0.57 4.43
N THR A 256 -17.68 0.48 5.64
CA THR A 256 -16.81 0.42 6.82
C THR A 256 -16.00 -0.87 6.75
N PRO A 257 -14.65 -0.79 6.77
CA PRO A 257 -13.85 -2.01 6.75
C PRO A 257 -14.25 -2.89 7.95
N SER A 258 -14.72 -4.10 7.65
CA SER A 258 -14.79 -5.17 8.64
C SER A 258 -13.44 -5.89 8.59
N THR A 259 -12.71 -5.89 9.69
CA THR A 259 -11.42 -6.57 9.77
C THR A 259 -11.41 -7.49 10.97
N TYR A 260 -10.56 -8.51 10.90
CA TYR A 260 -10.34 -9.44 12.01
C TYR A 260 -9.97 -8.74 13.33
N ALA A 261 -9.38 -7.54 13.27
CA ALA A 261 -8.98 -6.79 14.46
C ALA A 261 -10.14 -6.45 15.39
N LEU A 262 -11.32 -6.16 14.83
CA LEU A 262 -12.52 -5.89 15.61
C LEU A 262 -13.11 -7.17 16.23
N ASP A 263 -12.91 -8.31 15.59
CA ASP A 263 -13.31 -9.62 16.11
C ASP A 263 -12.39 -10.05 17.27
N GLU A 264 -11.12 -9.60 17.28
CA GLU A 264 -10.20 -9.82 18.39
C GLU A 264 -10.55 -9.00 19.65
N GLY A 265 -11.25 -7.88 19.50
CA GLY A 265 -11.69 -7.01 20.61
C GLY A 265 -11.48 -5.53 20.35
N GLY A 266 -11.54 -4.75 21.43
CA GLY A 266 -11.47 -3.29 21.38
C GLY A 266 -12.82 -2.64 21.06
N GLU A 267 -12.88 -1.33 21.23
CA GLU A 267 -14.05 -0.50 20.93
C GLU A 267 -13.75 0.41 19.74
N ARG A 268 -14.73 0.64 18.87
CA ARG A 268 -14.68 1.65 17.81
C ARG A 268 -15.79 2.67 17.97
N ARG A 269 -15.42 3.94 18.02
CA ARG A 269 -16.37 5.08 18.04
C ARG A 269 -16.23 5.90 16.77
N PHE A 270 -17.34 6.05 16.07
CA PHE A 270 -17.46 6.86 14.86
C PHE A 270 -17.86 8.30 15.16
N GLY A 271 -17.67 9.19 14.19
CA GLY A 271 -18.06 10.60 14.31
C GLY A 271 -17.35 11.30 15.46
N THR A 272 -16.10 10.94 15.74
CA THR A 272 -15.39 11.40 16.93
C THR A 272 -14.11 12.16 16.55
N GLN A 273 -14.05 13.44 16.92
CA GLN A 273 -12.92 14.31 16.72
C GLN A 273 -12.13 14.53 18.01
N ILE A 274 -10.83 14.25 18.00
CA ILE A 274 -9.92 14.62 19.09
C ILE A 274 -9.69 16.13 19.07
N THR A 275 -9.75 16.76 20.22
CA THR A 275 -9.56 18.21 20.41
C THR A 275 -8.31 18.55 21.23
N ALA A 276 -7.89 17.66 22.13
CA ALA A 276 -6.65 17.80 22.89
C ALA A 276 -6.16 16.42 23.38
N ILE A 277 -4.88 16.36 23.69
CA ILE A 277 -4.24 15.23 24.41
C ILE A 277 -3.77 15.78 25.74
N LEU A 278 -4.21 15.16 26.83
CA LEU A 278 -3.90 15.58 28.19
C LEU A 278 -2.72 14.77 28.72
N GLY A 279 -1.93 15.39 29.58
CA GLY A 279 -0.79 14.72 30.19
C GLY A 279 -0.39 15.27 31.54
N GLU A 280 0.33 14.45 32.27
CA GLU A 280 1.02 14.80 33.53
C GLU A 280 2.49 14.44 33.41
N ASP A 281 3.37 15.25 33.95
CA ASP A 281 4.81 15.07 33.91
C ASP A 281 5.38 14.80 32.48
N GLY A 282 4.79 15.45 31.47
CA GLY A 282 5.20 15.32 30.06
C GLY A 282 4.76 14.01 29.37
N ARG A 283 3.90 13.21 29.98
CA ARG A 283 3.39 11.93 29.43
C ARG A 283 1.88 11.97 29.30
N VAL A 284 1.35 11.35 28.26
CA VAL A 284 -0.09 11.24 27.99
C VAL A 284 -0.80 10.48 29.13
N THR A 285 -1.96 10.99 29.55
CA THR A 285 -2.85 10.39 30.54
C THR A 285 -4.30 10.25 30.07
N ALA A 286 -4.72 11.08 29.10
CA ALA A 286 -6.05 11.03 28.52
C ALA A 286 -6.08 11.73 27.15
N VAL A 287 -7.18 11.52 26.41
CA VAL A 287 -7.54 12.32 25.23
C VAL A 287 -8.87 13.01 25.47
N GLU A 288 -8.99 14.23 25.02
CA GLU A 288 -10.27 14.95 24.94
C GLU A 288 -10.79 14.96 23.51
N GLY A 289 -12.09 14.86 23.37
CA GLY A 289 -12.73 14.89 22.07
C GLY A 289 -14.19 15.31 22.16
N ARG A 290 -14.85 15.29 21.02
CA ARG A 290 -16.27 15.57 20.87
C ARG A 290 -16.84 14.79 19.71
N GLN A 291 -18.14 14.58 19.69
CA GLN A 291 -18.79 14.04 18.52
C GLN A 291 -18.89 15.10 17.42
N VAL A 292 -18.81 14.63 16.18
CA VAL A 292 -18.95 15.43 14.99
C VAL A 292 -19.89 14.75 13.99
N GLU A 293 -20.61 15.54 13.24
CA GLU A 293 -21.48 15.11 12.15
C GLU A 293 -20.97 15.72 10.85
N GLY A 294 -21.14 15.01 9.72
CA GLY A 294 -20.72 15.48 8.41
C GLY A 294 -20.34 14.32 7.49
N SER A 295 -20.22 14.60 6.22
CA SER A 295 -19.93 13.60 5.17
C SER A 295 -18.47 13.61 4.69
N SER A 296 -17.72 14.63 5.06
CA SER A 296 -16.32 14.80 4.66
C SER A 296 -15.55 15.63 5.70
N SER A 297 -14.21 15.57 5.66
CA SER A 297 -13.34 16.35 6.55
C SER A 297 -13.50 17.87 6.46
N ARG A 298 -14.14 18.37 5.39
CA ARG A 298 -14.41 19.79 5.19
C ARG A 298 -15.79 20.23 5.69
N ASP A 299 -16.61 19.27 6.09
CA ASP A 299 -18.03 19.44 6.41
C ASP A 299 -18.35 18.83 7.79
N LEU A 300 -17.38 18.87 8.70
CA LEU A 300 -17.55 18.36 10.05
C LEU A 300 -18.05 19.46 10.97
N HIS A 301 -19.18 19.19 11.63
CA HIS A 301 -19.81 20.08 12.62
C HIS A 301 -19.80 19.42 13.99
N ALA A 302 -19.37 20.17 15.00
CA ALA A 302 -19.39 19.67 16.37
C ALA A 302 -20.84 19.53 16.89
N VAL A 303 -21.11 18.44 17.56
CA VAL A 303 -22.37 18.22 18.29
C VAL A 303 -22.24 18.91 19.66
N PRO A 304 -23.06 19.92 19.98
CA PRO A 304 -22.94 20.63 21.25
C PRO A 304 -23.21 19.71 22.45
N GLY A 305 -22.40 19.82 23.51
CA GLY A 305 -22.54 19.04 24.73
C GLY A 305 -22.12 17.58 24.60
N SER A 306 -21.35 17.26 23.58
CA SER A 306 -20.86 15.89 23.33
C SER A 306 -19.38 15.71 23.70
N GLU A 307 -18.81 16.67 24.39
CA GLU A 307 -17.43 16.63 24.86
C GLU A 307 -17.22 15.44 25.78
N PHE A 308 -16.07 14.78 25.63
CA PHE A 308 -15.71 13.63 26.45
C PHE A 308 -14.20 13.64 26.76
N THR A 309 -13.83 12.89 27.78
CA THR A 309 -12.44 12.61 28.13
C THR A 309 -12.28 11.09 28.28
N GLU A 310 -11.32 10.51 27.57
CA GLU A 310 -10.99 9.08 27.64
C GLU A 310 -9.58 8.89 28.17
N PRO A 311 -9.40 8.06 29.21
CA PRO A 311 -8.07 7.75 29.70
C PRO A 311 -7.22 7.05 28.65
N ALA A 312 -5.95 7.46 28.53
CA ALA A 312 -5.00 6.88 27.56
C ALA A 312 -3.57 6.90 28.12
N ASP A 313 -2.87 5.80 27.98
CA ASP A 313 -1.46 5.66 28.33
C ASP A 313 -0.57 5.59 27.08
N LEU A 314 -1.20 5.37 25.91
CA LEU A 314 -0.59 5.35 24.57
C LEU A 314 -1.58 5.86 23.54
N VAL A 315 -1.17 6.80 22.69
CA VAL A 315 -1.98 7.31 21.58
C VAL A 315 -1.25 7.01 20.25
N LEU A 316 -1.92 6.34 19.34
CA LEU A 316 -1.40 5.97 18.02
C LEU A 316 -2.16 6.72 16.91
N ILE A 317 -1.47 7.60 16.19
CA ILE A 317 -2.04 8.42 15.13
C ILE A 317 -1.97 7.67 13.80
N ALA A 318 -3.11 7.25 13.27
CA ALA A 318 -3.29 6.41 12.08
C ALA A 318 -4.14 7.09 10.99
N ILE A 319 -3.94 8.40 10.76
CA ILE A 319 -4.76 9.21 9.83
C ILE A 319 -4.19 9.31 8.41
N GLY A 320 -3.29 8.40 8.06
CA GLY A 320 -2.74 8.23 6.72
C GLY A 320 -1.51 9.08 6.45
N PHE A 321 -1.12 9.14 5.17
CA PHE A 321 0.06 9.83 4.68
C PHE A 321 -0.31 11.01 3.79
N SER A 322 0.61 11.94 3.61
CA SER A 322 0.43 13.12 2.75
C SER A 322 1.17 12.98 1.41
N HIS A 323 2.47 12.65 1.45
CA HIS A 323 3.33 12.60 0.27
C HIS A 323 4.61 11.80 0.56
N PRO A 324 5.45 11.50 -0.45
CA PRO A 324 6.78 10.92 -0.22
C PRO A 324 7.68 11.87 0.55
N GLU A 325 8.72 11.34 1.18
CA GLU A 325 9.79 12.15 1.76
C GLU A 325 10.49 12.92 0.63
N HIS A 326 10.67 14.22 0.83
CA HIS A 326 11.30 15.09 -0.18
C HIS A 326 12.81 15.12 -0.05
N GLU A 327 13.33 15.07 1.18
CA GLU A 327 14.76 14.94 1.45
C GLU A 327 15.30 13.61 0.94
N GLY A 328 16.55 13.58 0.51
CA GLY A 328 17.15 12.40 -0.09
C GLY A 328 16.84 12.26 -1.58
N PRO A 329 16.40 11.08 -2.09
CA PRO A 329 16.40 10.79 -3.52
C PRO A 329 15.52 11.74 -4.35
N VAL A 330 14.44 12.28 -3.82
CA VAL A 330 13.56 13.20 -4.56
C VAL A 330 14.28 14.52 -4.80
N GLN A 331 14.86 15.11 -3.75
CA GLN A 331 15.61 16.36 -3.84
C GLN A 331 16.91 16.20 -4.62
N ASP A 332 17.65 15.13 -4.35
CA ASP A 332 18.99 14.91 -4.92
C ASP A 332 18.93 14.56 -6.42
N LEU A 333 17.85 13.92 -6.88
CA LEU A 333 17.59 13.71 -8.31
C LEU A 333 17.03 14.96 -8.99
N GLY A 334 16.67 16.00 -8.27
CA GLY A 334 16.17 17.27 -8.81
C GLY A 334 14.77 17.20 -9.43
N VAL A 335 13.98 16.15 -9.12
CA VAL A 335 12.65 15.96 -9.71
C VAL A 335 11.63 16.92 -9.14
N ARG A 336 10.74 17.44 -9.97
CA ARG A 336 9.67 18.33 -9.53
C ARG A 336 8.53 17.59 -8.84
N LEU A 337 7.84 18.32 -7.97
CA LEU A 337 6.67 17.86 -7.25
C LEU A 337 5.37 18.38 -7.89
N ASP A 338 4.28 17.66 -7.68
CA ASP A 338 2.92 18.14 -7.97
C ASP A 338 2.39 19.02 -6.83
N ALA A 339 1.17 19.55 -6.98
CA ALA A 339 0.53 20.40 -5.97
C ALA A 339 0.21 19.68 -4.66
N ARG A 340 0.29 18.35 -4.60
CA ARG A 340 0.09 17.53 -3.41
C ARG A 340 1.40 17.09 -2.77
N GLY A 341 2.55 17.46 -3.34
CA GLY A 341 3.87 17.05 -2.88
C GLY A 341 4.33 15.68 -3.39
N ASN A 342 3.63 15.06 -4.36
CA ASN A 342 4.08 13.83 -4.98
C ASN A 342 5.07 14.11 -6.11
N VAL A 343 5.89 13.13 -6.48
CA VAL A 343 6.79 13.24 -7.62
C VAL A 343 5.99 13.45 -8.91
N LYS A 344 6.24 14.56 -9.58
CA LYS A 344 5.54 14.92 -10.83
C LYS A 344 6.07 14.09 -12.00
N ALA A 345 5.36 13.04 -12.36
CA ALA A 345 5.68 12.14 -13.46
C ALA A 345 4.39 11.71 -14.19
N PRO A 346 3.79 12.58 -15.03
CA PRO A 346 2.45 12.37 -15.61
C PRO A 346 2.35 11.08 -16.43
N VAL A 347 3.39 10.69 -17.15
CA VAL A 347 3.49 9.43 -17.89
C VAL A 347 4.63 8.57 -17.36
N TYR A 348 4.80 8.51 -16.06
CA TYR A 348 5.87 7.84 -15.30
C TYR A 348 7.27 8.47 -15.48
N ALA A 349 7.51 9.26 -16.52
CA ALA A 349 8.74 10.00 -16.72
C ALA A 349 8.68 11.34 -15.97
N THR A 350 9.75 11.67 -15.25
CA THR A 350 9.93 12.97 -14.62
C THR A 350 10.45 13.99 -15.63
N ASP A 351 10.70 15.21 -15.20
CA ASP A 351 11.40 16.23 -16.00
C ASP A 351 12.92 16.00 -16.06
N GLU A 352 13.46 15.12 -15.23
CA GLU A 352 14.85 14.70 -15.26
C GLU A 352 15.03 13.51 -16.21
N MET A 353 15.88 13.66 -17.24
CA MET A 353 16.10 12.62 -18.25
C MET A 353 16.62 11.33 -17.61
N GLY A 354 15.98 10.20 -17.93
CA GLY A 354 16.31 8.88 -17.41
C GLY A 354 15.83 8.63 -15.99
N VAL A 355 15.04 9.55 -15.40
CA VAL A 355 14.45 9.40 -14.08
C VAL A 355 12.93 9.23 -14.19
N PHE A 356 12.42 8.18 -13.56
CA PHE A 356 11.02 7.78 -13.59
C PHE A 356 10.47 7.68 -12.16
N ALA A 357 9.13 7.67 -12.01
CA ALA A 357 8.51 7.45 -10.72
C ALA A 357 7.23 6.62 -10.85
N CYS A 358 6.94 5.79 -9.84
CA CYS A 358 5.73 4.97 -9.78
C CYS A 358 5.26 4.72 -8.34
N GLY A 359 4.07 4.16 -8.24
CA GLY A 359 3.43 3.87 -6.96
C GLY A 359 3.06 5.13 -6.20
N ASP A 360 2.96 5.01 -4.88
CA ASP A 360 2.50 6.10 -4.01
C ASP A 360 3.42 7.33 -4.05
N ALA A 361 4.69 7.18 -4.43
CA ALA A 361 5.57 8.31 -4.65
C ALA A 361 5.06 9.26 -5.76
N ARG A 362 4.34 8.73 -6.75
CA ARG A 362 3.78 9.46 -7.88
C ARG A 362 2.31 9.83 -7.70
N VAL A 363 1.47 8.90 -7.22
CA VAL A 363 0.02 9.09 -7.18
C VAL A 363 -0.51 9.43 -5.79
N GLY A 364 0.33 9.32 -4.76
CA GLY A 364 -0.05 9.38 -3.37
C GLY A 364 -0.52 8.02 -2.85
N GLN A 365 -0.90 7.97 -1.59
CA GLN A 365 -1.34 6.77 -0.89
C GLN A 365 -2.42 6.01 -1.68
N SER A 366 -2.19 4.72 -1.93
CA SER A 366 -3.06 3.88 -2.76
C SER A 366 -3.13 2.44 -2.26
N LEU A 367 -3.97 1.60 -2.90
CA LEU A 367 -4.04 0.18 -2.60
C LEU A 367 -2.79 -0.56 -3.12
N VAL A 368 -2.45 -1.69 -2.49
CA VAL A 368 -1.33 -2.56 -2.92
C VAL A 368 -1.44 -2.95 -4.40
N VAL A 369 -2.65 -3.29 -4.87
CA VAL A 369 -2.90 -3.64 -6.27
C VAL A 369 -2.64 -2.45 -7.21
N THR A 370 -2.97 -1.24 -6.78
CA THR A 370 -2.67 -0.01 -7.53
C THR A 370 -1.16 0.22 -7.61
N ALA A 371 -0.44 0.09 -6.51
CA ALA A 371 1.01 0.23 -6.48
C ALA A 371 1.72 -0.78 -7.42
N ILE A 372 1.27 -2.05 -7.43
CA ILE A 372 1.77 -3.07 -8.36
C ILE A 372 1.49 -2.67 -9.82
N ALA A 373 0.27 -2.23 -10.12
CA ALA A 373 -0.11 -1.77 -11.47
C ALA A 373 0.70 -0.56 -11.92
N GLU A 374 0.99 0.38 -11.02
CA GLU A 374 1.87 1.53 -11.25
C GLU A 374 3.29 1.07 -11.65
N GLY A 375 3.88 0.13 -10.90
CA GLY A 375 5.19 -0.44 -11.22
C GLY A 375 5.22 -1.10 -12.59
N ARG A 376 4.20 -1.90 -12.93
CA ARG A 376 4.08 -2.55 -14.24
C ARG A 376 4.00 -1.55 -15.40
N ARG A 377 3.20 -0.49 -15.24
CA ARG A 377 3.05 0.55 -16.27
C ARG A 377 4.32 1.37 -16.41
N CYS A 378 4.98 1.71 -15.30
CA CYS A 378 6.27 2.39 -15.29
C CYS A 378 7.32 1.57 -16.05
N ALA A 379 7.41 0.27 -15.81
CA ALA A 379 8.34 -0.62 -16.49
C ALA A 379 8.24 -0.54 -18.02
N ARG A 380 7.02 -0.47 -18.57
CA ARG A 380 6.82 -0.32 -20.03
C ARG A 380 7.40 0.99 -20.56
N VAL A 381 7.27 2.07 -19.80
CA VAL A 381 7.80 3.38 -20.20
C VAL A 381 9.31 3.38 -20.13
N VAL A 382 9.88 2.81 -19.08
CA VAL A 382 11.33 2.65 -18.92
C VAL A 382 11.91 1.75 -20.03
N ASP A 383 11.27 0.61 -20.35
CA ASP A 383 11.71 -0.28 -21.41
C ASP A 383 11.76 0.43 -22.78
N ARG A 384 10.71 1.20 -23.12
CA ARG A 384 10.72 2.02 -24.35
C ARG A 384 11.84 3.05 -24.37
N PHE A 385 12.09 3.71 -23.24
CA PHE A 385 13.19 4.68 -23.13
C PHE A 385 14.55 4.01 -23.38
N LEU A 386 14.72 2.78 -22.93
CA LEU A 386 15.95 1.99 -23.09
C LEU A 386 16.07 1.31 -24.48
N GLY A 387 15.10 1.53 -25.36
CA GLY A 387 15.07 1.01 -26.74
C GLY A 387 14.31 -0.32 -26.91
N GLY A 388 13.55 -0.74 -25.90
CA GLY A 388 12.63 -1.88 -25.98
C GLY A 388 11.31 -1.57 -26.67
N SER A 389 10.47 -2.58 -26.86
CA SER A 389 9.14 -2.44 -27.49
C SER A 389 8.11 -1.77 -26.57
N GLY A 390 8.33 -1.81 -25.26
CA GLY A 390 7.36 -1.42 -24.24
C GLY A 390 6.19 -2.38 -24.12
N GLU A 391 6.26 -3.55 -24.74
CA GLU A 391 5.22 -4.58 -24.66
C GLU A 391 5.42 -5.47 -23.42
N THR A 392 4.35 -5.79 -22.73
CA THR A 392 4.40 -6.86 -21.74
C THR A 392 4.35 -8.19 -22.48
N ARG A 393 5.37 -9.03 -22.31
CA ARG A 393 5.52 -10.34 -23.00
C ARG A 393 4.41 -11.37 -22.67
N ASN A 394 3.38 -11.00 -21.95
CA ASN A 394 2.20 -11.84 -21.71
C ASN A 394 0.97 -10.98 -21.55
N VAL A 395 0.28 -10.61 -22.62
CA VAL A 395 -1.06 -10.05 -22.53
C VAL A 395 -1.94 -10.41 -23.70
N THR A 396 -2.83 -11.30 -23.46
CA THR A 396 -4.07 -11.46 -24.21
C THR A 396 -5.26 -10.71 -23.57
N ALA A 397 -5.08 -10.04 -22.43
CA ALA A 397 -6.18 -9.38 -21.69
C ALA A 397 -6.10 -7.85 -21.62
N SER A 398 -5.06 -7.19 -22.18
CA SER A 398 -4.90 -5.73 -22.03
C SER A 398 -5.79 -4.89 -22.95
N ALA A 399 -6.57 -5.49 -23.83
CA ALA A 399 -7.54 -4.76 -24.65
C ALA A 399 -8.80 -4.34 -23.87
N LEU A 400 -9.08 -4.96 -22.70
CA LEU A 400 -10.27 -4.67 -21.90
C LEU A 400 -10.10 -3.51 -20.91
N PHE A 401 -8.84 -3.08 -20.64
CA PHE A 401 -8.57 -1.98 -19.72
C PHE A 401 -7.44 -1.09 -20.27
N ALA A 402 -7.64 -0.52 -21.46
CA ALA A 402 -6.87 0.62 -21.90
C ALA A 402 -7.32 1.82 -21.06
N PHE A 403 -6.64 2.05 -19.93
CA PHE A 403 -6.71 3.32 -19.25
C PHE A 403 -5.90 4.31 -20.10
N GLU A 404 -6.56 5.10 -20.92
CA GLU A 404 -5.96 6.31 -21.44
C GLU A 404 -5.61 7.25 -20.29
N ASP A 405 -4.55 8.01 -20.46
CA ASP A 405 -3.93 8.93 -19.49
C ASP A 405 -4.90 9.99 -18.95
N GLY A 406 -5.78 9.59 -18.08
CA GLY A 406 -6.73 10.44 -17.35
C GLY A 406 -6.63 10.13 -15.86
N ASP A 407 -6.76 11.18 -15.07
CA ASP A 407 -6.82 11.18 -13.61
C ASP A 407 -7.31 9.82 -13.03
N PRO A 408 -6.50 9.08 -12.26
CA PRO A 408 -6.93 7.82 -11.64
C PRO A 408 -8.17 7.95 -10.73
N HIS A 409 -8.63 9.17 -10.46
CA HIS A 409 -9.87 9.47 -9.77
C HIS A 409 -11.08 9.68 -10.69
N SER A 410 -10.92 9.72 -12.01
CA SER A 410 -12.05 9.88 -12.94
C SER A 410 -12.66 8.55 -13.40
N LEU A 411 -13.01 7.69 -12.45
CA LEU A 411 -13.81 6.48 -12.71
C LEU A 411 -15.16 6.77 -13.41
N ARG A 412 -15.63 8.02 -13.42
CA ARG A 412 -16.83 8.45 -14.13
C ARG A 412 -16.69 8.34 -15.66
N HIS A 413 -15.54 8.68 -16.20
CA HIS A 413 -15.28 8.61 -17.65
C HIS A 413 -15.19 7.17 -18.15
N GLN A 414 -14.75 6.23 -17.29
CA GLN A 414 -14.62 4.81 -17.60
C GLN A 414 -15.98 4.08 -17.65
N ALA A 415 -16.94 4.50 -16.83
CA ALA A 415 -18.30 3.93 -16.85
C ALA A 415 -19.08 4.33 -18.12
N GLU A 416 -18.75 5.47 -18.72
CA GLU A 416 -19.35 5.90 -20.00
C GLU A 416 -18.76 5.14 -21.20
N THR A 417 -17.46 4.85 -21.19
CA THR A 417 -16.78 4.10 -22.24
C THR A 417 -17.14 2.60 -22.22
N ALA A 418 -17.37 2.03 -21.04
CA ALA A 418 -17.82 0.63 -20.91
C ALA A 418 -19.23 0.37 -21.47
N ARG A 419 -20.06 1.40 -21.61
CA ARG A 419 -21.40 1.28 -22.23
C ARG A 419 -21.38 1.08 -23.76
N THR A 420 -20.23 1.28 -24.40
CA THR A 420 -20.09 1.18 -25.87
C THR A 420 -19.41 -0.08 -26.35
N VAL A 421 -18.96 -0.97 -25.46
CA VAL A 421 -18.42 -2.28 -25.84
C VAL A 421 -19.58 -3.29 -25.95
N THR A 422 -20.18 -3.38 -27.11
CA THR A 422 -20.95 -4.56 -27.51
C THR A 422 -20.02 -5.77 -27.47
N VAL A 423 -20.31 -6.73 -26.59
CA VAL A 423 -19.69 -8.06 -26.58
C VAL A 423 -20.09 -8.73 -27.90
N GLY A 424 -19.28 -8.52 -28.94
CA GLY A 424 -19.39 -9.23 -30.21
C GLY A 424 -18.74 -10.61 -30.07
N ASP A 425 -19.51 -11.62 -30.28
CA ASP A 425 -19.29 -12.98 -30.78
C ASP A 425 -17.84 -13.54 -30.87
N ALA A 426 -17.10 -13.57 -29.78
CA ALA A 426 -15.78 -14.20 -29.76
C ALA A 426 -15.56 -15.17 -28.59
N PHE A 427 -16.63 -15.73 -28.04
CA PHE A 427 -16.49 -16.87 -27.10
C PHE A 427 -17.49 -17.98 -27.46
N TRP A 428 -16.92 -19.16 -27.76
CA TRP A 428 -17.55 -20.45 -28.01
C TRP A 428 -17.92 -20.80 -29.46
N SER A 429 -16.93 -21.32 -30.16
CA SER A 429 -17.16 -22.32 -31.19
C SER A 429 -16.56 -23.67 -30.72
N GLY A 430 -17.32 -24.37 -29.89
CA GLY A 430 -17.11 -25.79 -29.59
C GLY A 430 -18.43 -26.53 -29.77
N PRO A 431 -18.44 -27.78 -30.28
CA PRO A 431 -19.67 -28.47 -30.66
C PRO A 431 -20.51 -28.81 -29.43
N ARG A 432 -21.82 -28.50 -29.53
CA ARG A 432 -22.82 -29.06 -28.63
C ARG A 432 -22.95 -30.53 -28.95
N GLU A 433 -22.51 -31.40 -28.09
CA GLU A 433 -23.03 -32.77 -28.03
C GLU A 433 -24.14 -32.83 -26.99
N GLU A 434 -25.27 -33.33 -27.48
CA GLU A 434 -26.49 -33.62 -26.74
C GLU A 434 -26.21 -34.67 -25.63
N ARG A 435 -26.57 -34.35 -24.37
CA ARG A 435 -27.38 -35.28 -23.53
C ARG A 435 -27.96 -34.53 -22.34
#